data_85b67a8472223adc32eaab3ab583a5d5
#
_entry.id   85b67a8472223adc32eaab3ab583a5d5
#
_cell.length_a   1.000
_cell.length_b   1.000
_cell.length_c   1.000
_cell.angle_alpha   90.00
_cell.angle_beta   90.00
_cell.angle_gamma   90.00
#
_symmetry.space_group_name_H-M   'P 1'
#
loop_
_entity.id
_entity.type
_entity.pdbx_description
1 polymer ?
#
loop_
_entity_poly.entity_id
_entity_poly.type
_entity_poly.pdbx_seq_one_letter_code
_entity_poly.pdbx_strand_id
1 'polypeptide(L)'
;FRQRTIDGEYKPTTGMYYSLVRSVDELETGDEVIVVNGNNTLSVGTTFRDGLGKVAAVNVAKDGSVIANGDVQAFTVRKNTNSWALKVNNSYLAISREGLTTTSSLTNGRFDLAINNGEASISFTANYANHLLSIDDQNYLTSVVSSNPSALRIYKKNVAAGIDGTTVAPEQQSAEKVVYNLQGQ
;
A
#
# COMPACT_ATOMS: atom_id res chain seq x y z
N PHE A 1 14.67 -11.97 23.00
CA PHE A 1 13.40 -12.66 23.10
C PHE A 1 12.80 -12.85 21.72
N ARG A 2 12.47 -14.07 21.38
CA ARG A 2 11.99 -14.37 20.04
C ARG A 2 10.53 -14.77 20.12
N GLN A 3 9.67 -13.99 19.53
CA GLN A 3 8.27 -14.34 19.40
C GLN A 3 8.08 -15.26 18.20
N ARG A 4 7.49 -16.41 18.39
CA ARG A 4 7.22 -17.36 17.32
C ARG A 4 5.73 -17.45 17.07
N THR A 5 5.39 -17.63 15.81
CA THR A 5 4.08 -18.06 15.40
C THR A 5 3.91 -19.56 15.61
N ILE A 6 2.71 -20.04 15.47
CA ILE A 6 2.37 -21.49 15.58
C ILE A 6 3.24 -22.33 14.65
N ASP A 7 3.58 -21.79 13.49
CA ASP A 7 4.38 -22.51 12.49
C ASP A 7 5.89 -22.31 12.67
N GLY A 8 6.30 -21.69 13.75
CA GLY A 8 7.71 -21.39 13.99
C GLY A 8 8.25 -20.21 13.20
N GLU A 9 7.39 -19.49 12.52
CA GLU A 9 7.78 -18.28 11.80
C GLU A 9 7.99 -17.11 12.73
N TYR A 10 9.03 -16.35 12.48
CA TYR A 10 9.24 -15.08 13.14
C TYR A 10 8.44 -14.00 12.42
N LYS A 11 7.44 -13.44 13.08
CA LYS A 11 6.79 -12.21 12.63
C LYS A 11 7.29 -11.06 13.49
N PRO A 12 7.97 -10.08 12.90
CA PRO A 12 8.37 -8.90 13.66
C PRO A 12 7.12 -8.19 14.16
N THR A 13 7.14 -7.81 15.41
CA THR A 13 6.04 -7.08 16.06
C THR A 13 6.02 -5.60 15.69
N THR A 14 7.08 -5.13 15.05
CA THR A 14 7.23 -3.73 14.61
C THR A 14 7.25 -3.67 13.10
N GLY A 15 6.36 -2.89 12.56
CA GLY A 15 6.22 -2.69 11.12
C GLY A 15 4.77 -2.81 10.68
N MET A 16 4.47 -2.14 9.59
CA MET A 16 3.14 -2.21 9.00
C MET A 16 3.13 -3.18 7.84
N TYR A 17 2.16 -4.08 7.85
CA TYR A 17 1.99 -5.10 6.83
C TYR A 17 1.00 -4.63 5.76
N TYR A 18 1.39 -4.81 4.51
CA TYR A 18 0.59 -4.47 3.35
C TYR A 18 0.47 -5.67 2.42
N SER A 19 -0.72 -5.94 1.93
CA SER A 19 -1.00 -7.03 0.99
C SER A 19 -1.11 -6.52 -0.43
N LEU A 20 -0.66 -7.34 -1.39
CA LEU A 20 -0.71 -7.00 -2.81
C LEU A 20 -2.15 -6.82 -3.29
N VAL A 21 -2.40 -5.71 -3.95
CA VAL A 21 -3.65 -5.43 -4.67
C VAL A 21 -3.54 -6.05 -6.06
N ARG A 22 -4.45 -6.94 -6.40
CA ARG A 22 -4.43 -7.68 -7.66
C ARG A 22 -5.35 -7.10 -8.72
N SER A 23 -6.36 -6.32 -8.28
CA SER A 23 -7.33 -5.67 -9.13
C SER A 23 -7.72 -4.31 -8.55
N VAL A 24 -8.09 -3.37 -9.42
CA VAL A 24 -8.59 -2.06 -8.99
C VAL A 24 -9.87 -2.16 -8.14
N ASP A 25 -10.61 -3.25 -8.26
CA ASP A 25 -11.85 -3.47 -7.51
C ASP A 25 -11.60 -3.73 -6.01
N GLU A 26 -10.37 -4.06 -5.65
CA GLU A 26 -9.97 -4.23 -4.25
C GLU A 26 -9.70 -2.90 -3.54
N LEU A 27 -9.69 -1.78 -4.28
CA LEU A 27 -9.37 -0.46 -3.74
C LEU A 27 -10.62 0.40 -3.57
N GLU A 28 -10.69 1.04 -2.41
CA GLU A 28 -11.75 1.98 -2.07
C GLU A 28 -11.18 3.31 -1.56
N THR A 29 -12.02 4.34 -1.59
CA THR A 29 -11.66 5.63 -0.99
C THR A 29 -11.44 5.46 0.51
N GLY A 30 -10.30 5.90 0.99
CA GLY A 30 -9.89 5.80 2.38
C GLY A 30 -8.86 4.71 2.64
N ASP A 31 -8.66 3.78 1.71
CA ASP A 31 -7.61 2.77 1.85
C ASP A 31 -6.23 3.40 1.96
N GLU A 32 -5.43 2.87 2.87
CA GLU A 32 -4.03 3.23 2.98
C GLU A 32 -3.19 2.27 2.14
N VAL A 33 -2.39 2.81 1.24
CA VAL A 33 -1.57 2.04 0.31
C VAL A 33 -0.14 2.54 0.24
N ILE A 34 0.75 1.67 -0.19
CA ILE A 34 2.11 2.00 -0.60
C ILE A 34 2.33 1.58 -2.05
N VAL A 35 3.24 2.28 -2.73
CA VAL A 35 3.63 1.97 -4.12
C VAL A 35 5.02 1.36 -4.10
N VAL A 36 5.16 0.16 -4.62
CA VAL A 36 6.37 -0.67 -4.54
C VAL A 36 6.83 -1.02 -5.95
N ASN A 37 8.13 -1.18 -6.16
CA ASN A 37 8.69 -1.62 -7.44
C ASN A 37 8.34 -3.08 -7.75
N GLY A 38 8.51 -3.49 -9.00
CA GLY A 38 8.09 -4.80 -9.48
C GLY A 38 8.74 -6.00 -8.80
N ASN A 39 9.94 -5.82 -8.25
CA ASN A 39 10.66 -6.89 -7.50
C ASN A 39 10.50 -6.78 -5.98
N ASN A 40 9.63 -5.90 -5.50
CA ASN A 40 9.25 -5.77 -4.08
C ASN A 40 10.41 -5.43 -3.13
N THR A 41 11.37 -4.67 -3.60
CA THR A 41 12.53 -4.26 -2.79
C THR A 41 12.48 -2.81 -2.35
N LEU A 42 11.80 -1.96 -3.13
CA LEU A 42 11.75 -0.51 -2.92
C LEU A 42 10.32 0.01 -2.98
N SER A 43 10.01 0.95 -2.13
CA SER A 43 8.76 1.68 -2.13
C SER A 43 9.00 3.19 -2.23
N VAL A 44 7.96 3.94 -2.53
CA VAL A 44 8.01 5.41 -2.47
C VAL A 44 8.33 5.85 -1.05
N GLY A 45 9.35 6.68 -0.92
CA GLY A 45 9.73 7.27 0.37
C GLY A 45 9.05 8.60 0.63
N THR A 46 9.32 9.17 1.79
CA THR A 46 8.63 10.37 2.29
C THR A 46 9.16 11.69 1.72
N THR A 47 10.21 11.67 0.90
CA THR A 47 10.85 12.87 0.38
C THR A 47 10.65 13.01 -1.12
N PHE A 48 10.14 14.18 -1.54
CA PHE A 48 10.02 14.59 -2.94
C PHE A 48 10.86 15.84 -3.15
N ARG A 49 11.74 15.82 -4.14
CA ARG A 49 12.60 16.96 -4.47
C ARG A 49 12.95 16.96 -5.95
N ASP A 50 12.97 18.13 -6.55
CA ASP A 50 13.41 18.36 -7.93
C ASP A 50 12.71 17.47 -8.97
N GLY A 51 11.41 17.27 -8.79
CA GLY A 51 10.60 16.44 -9.69
C GLY A 51 10.76 14.93 -9.50
N LEU A 52 11.50 14.51 -8.48
CA LEU A 52 11.78 13.10 -8.17
C LEU A 52 11.30 12.74 -6.75
N GLY A 53 10.89 11.50 -6.57
CA GLY A 53 10.58 10.94 -5.26
C GLY A 53 11.69 9.99 -4.80
N LYS A 54 12.18 10.19 -3.59
CA LYS A 54 13.12 9.26 -2.98
C LYS A 54 12.42 7.93 -2.72
N VAL A 55 13.12 6.83 -2.91
CA VAL A 55 12.64 5.50 -2.54
C VAL A 55 13.17 5.06 -1.18
N ALA A 56 12.46 4.15 -0.54
CA ALA A 56 12.83 3.52 0.72
C ALA A 56 12.78 2.00 0.57
N ALA A 57 13.64 1.29 1.27
CA ALA A 57 13.67 -0.17 1.24
C ALA A 57 12.45 -0.76 1.97
N VAL A 58 11.94 -1.85 1.45
CA VAL A 58 10.89 -2.66 2.06
C VAL A 58 11.33 -4.12 2.15
N ASN A 59 10.72 -4.86 3.06
CA ASN A 59 10.96 -6.29 3.22
C ASN A 59 9.71 -7.05 2.84
N VAL A 60 9.90 -8.24 2.26
CA VAL A 60 8.81 -9.15 1.91
C VAL A 60 8.75 -10.25 2.95
N ALA A 61 7.58 -10.48 3.52
CA ALA A 61 7.31 -11.60 4.40
C ALA A 61 7.07 -12.89 3.59
N LYS A 62 7.11 -14.04 4.24
CA LYS A 62 6.91 -15.32 3.57
C LYS A 62 5.54 -15.50 2.91
N ASP A 63 4.53 -14.85 3.45
CA ASP A 63 3.18 -14.83 2.88
C ASP A 63 3.02 -13.87 1.69
N GLY A 64 4.10 -13.20 1.28
CA GLY A 64 4.10 -12.23 0.19
C GLY A 64 3.68 -10.83 0.61
N SER A 65 3.34 -10.59 1.87
CA SER A 65 3.07 -9.25 2.38
C SER A 65 4.34 -8.42 2.36
N VAL A 66 4.20 -7.12 2.16
CA VAL A 66 5.31 -6.17 2.28
C VAL A 66 5.27 -5.54 3.67
N ILE A 67 6.43 -5.45 4.28
CA ILE A 67 6.63 -4.82 5.57
C ILE A 67 7.29 -3.46 5.32
N ALA A 68 6.59 -2.39 5.69
CA ALA A 68 7.06 -1.02 5.55
C ALA A 68 7.44 -0.42 6.90
N ASN A 69 8.49 0.37 6.90
CA ASN A 69 8.93 1.17 8.04
C ASN A 69 8.51 2.64 7.88
N GLY A 70 8.90 3.50 8.81
CA GLY A 70 8.54 4.91 8.81
C GLY A 70 9.13 5.75 7.66
N ASP A 71 10.07 5.22 6.87
CA ASP A 71 10.65 5.92 5.73
C ASP A 71 9.82 5.73 4.46
N VAL A 72 8.88 4.80 4.47
CA VAL A 72 7.96 4.51 3.36
C VAL A 72 6.78 5.48 3.41
N GLN A 73 6.48 6.09 2.27
CA GLN A 73 5.32 6.96 2.13
C GLN A 73 4.05 6.14 1.96
N ALA A 74 3.17 6.23 2.94
CA ALA A 74 1.82 5.75 2.82
C ALA A 74 0.93 6.83 2.21
N PHE A 75 0.04 6.40 1.33
CA PHE A 75 -0.94 7.26 0.67
C PHE A 75 -2.35 6.83 1.03
N THR A 76 -3.28 7.79 1.07
CA THR A 76 -4.70 7.47 1.16
C THR A 76 -5.32 7.52 -0.23
N VAL A 77 -5.99 6.45 -0.62
CA VAL A 77 -6.67 6.34 -1.92
C VAL A 77 -7.88 7.27 -1.96
N ARG A 78 -8.07 7.96 -3.06
CA ARG A 78 -9.28 8.66 -3.43
C ARG A 78 -9.76 8.14 -4.78
N LYS A 79 -10.92 7.49 -4.78
CA LYS A 79 -11.59 7.01 -5.99
C LYS A 79 -12.63 8.03 -6.42
N ASN A 80 -12.64 8.36 -7.69
CA ASN A 80 -13.69 9.12 -8.34
C ASN A 80 -14.28 8.24 -9.45
N THR A 81 -15.34 8.63 -10.12
CA THR A 81 -16.06 7.81 -11.08
C THR A 81 -15.15 7.09 -12.07
N ASN A 82 -14.19 7.80 -12.66
CA ASN A 82 -13.28 7.25 -13.68
C ASN A 82 -11.81 7.61 -13.43
N SER A 83 -11.46 8.00 -12.22
CA SER A 83 -10.09 8.41 -11.92
C SER A 83 -9.75 8.17 -10.46
N TRP A 84 -8.48 8.19 -10.17
CA TRP A 84 -7.92 7.94 -8.87
C TRP A 84 -7.01 9.08 -8.46
N ALA A 85 -6.75 9.22 -7.16
CA ALA A 85 -5.72 10.09 -6.62
C ALA A 85 -5.11 9.46 -5.38
N LEU A 86 -3.84 9.74 -5.16
CA LEU A 86 -3.10 9.34 -3.97
C LEU A 86 -2.86 10.56 -3.09
N LYS A 87 -3.53 10.60 -1.95
CA LYS A 87 -3.42 11.68 -0.97
C LYS A 87 -2.23 11.42 -0.05
N VAL A 88 -1.40 12.43 0.13
CA VAL A 88 -0.29 12.46 1.07
C VAL A 88 -0.42 13.72 1.93
N ASN A 89 -0.55 13.54 3.24
CA ASN A 89 -0.88 14.64 4.14
C ASN A 89 -2.13 15.40 3.66
N ASN A 90 -2.01 16.70 3.38
CA ASN A 90 -3.12 17.53 2.87
C ASN A 90 -3.04 17.77 1.36
N SER A 91 -2.18 17.05 0.65
CA SER A 91 -1.95 17.20 -0.78
C SER A 91 -2.16 15.89 -1.52
N TYR A 92 -2.09 15.93 -2.83
CA TYR A 92 -2.18 14.77 -3.72
C TYR A 92 -0.90 14.66 -4.54
N LEU A 93 -0.46 13.43 -4.79
CA LEU A 93 0.62 13.18 -5.74
C LEU A 93 0.20 13.69 -7.12
N ALA A 94 1.08 14.38 -7.80
CA ALA A 94 0.80 15.04 -9.08
C ALA A 94 2.04 15.12 -9.96
N ILE A 95 1.82 15.49 -11.21
CA ILE A 95 2.87 15.76 -12.18
C ILE A 95 2.80 17.24 -12.58
N SER A 96 3.97 17.90 -12.58
CA SER A 96 4.16 19.24 -13.12
C SER A 96 5.07 19.18 -14.36
N ARG A 97 5.41 20.34 -14.91
CA ARG A 97 6.41 20.44 -16.00
C ARG A 97 7.79 19.95 -15.56
N GLU A 98 8.08 20.05 -14.29
CA GLU A 98 9.38 19.70 -13.72
C GLU A 98 9.44 18.24 -13.27
N GLY A 99 8.33 17.51 -13.41
CA GLY A 99 8.21 16.12 -13.02
C GLY A 99 7.28 15.91 -11.81
N LEU A 100 7.62 14.96 -10.97
CA LEU A 100 6.81 14.54 -9.85
C LEU A 100 6.74 15.61 -8.76
N THR A 101 5.55 15.87 -8.26
CA THR A 101 5.25 16.90 -7.25
C THR A 101 4.02 16.54 -6.43
N THR A 102 3.59 17.45 -5.56
CA THR A 102 2.31 17.37 -4.87
C THR A 102 1.48 18.62 -5.13
N THR A 103 0.16 18.47 -5.09
CA THR A 103 -0.80 19.56 -5.30
C THR A 103 -1.92 19.49 -4.26
N SER A 104 -2.46 20.64 -3.88
CA SER A 104 -3.67 20.71 -3.05
C SER A 104 -4.95 20.44 -3.88
N SER A 105 -4.85 20.54 -5.20
CA SER A 105 -5.98 20.33 -6.11
C SER A 105 -6.17 18.84 -6.41
N LEU A 106 -7.31 18.29 -6.02
CA LEU A 106 -7.69 16.93 -6.39
C LEU A 106 -7.69 16.73 -7.91
N THR A 107 -8.15 17.72 -8.66
CA THR A 107 -8.23 17.64 -10.13
C THR A 107 -6.85 17.47 -10.75
N ASN A 108 -5.85 18.17 -10.25
CA ASN A 108 -4.48 18.11 -10.77
C ASN A 108 -3.72 16.85 -10.28
N GLY A 109 -4.20 16.20 -9.23
CA GLY A 109 -3.64 14.96 -8.71
C GLY A 109 -4.31 13.69 -9.25
N ARG A 110 -5.23 13.82 -10.22
CA ARG A 110 -5.92 12.66 -10.80
C ARG A 110 -5.05 11.88 -11.75
N PHE A 111 -5.23 10.57 -11.74
CA PHE A 111 -4.59 9.65 -12.66
C PHE A 111 -5.53 8.51 -13.03
N ASP A 112 -5.23 7.83 -14.11
CA ASP A 112 -5.83 6.57 -14.47
C ASP A 112 -5.03 5.44 -13.84
N LEU A 113 -5.72 4.45 -13.29
CA LEU A 113 -5.11 3.29 -12.65
C LEU A 113 -5.58 2.03 -13.34
N ALA A 114 -4.62 1.22 -13.78
CA ALA A 114 -4.86 -0.14 -14.21
C ALA A 114 -4.02 -1.09 -13.36
N ILE A 115 -4.61 -2.21 -12.95
CA ILE A 115 -3.89 -3.27 -12.22
C ILE A 115 -4.18 -4.60 -12.92
N ASN A 116 -3.13 -5.25 -13.39
CA ASN A 116 -3.19 -6.54 -14.05
C ASN A 116 -2.31 -7.55 -13.31
N ASN A 117 -2.92 -8.53 -12.66
CA ASN A 117 -2.21 -9.54 -11.87
C ASN A 117 -1.24 -8.94 -10.83
N GLY A 118 -1.63 -7.83 -10.21
CA GLY A 118 -0.83 -7.13 -9.21
C GLY A 118 0.21 -6.16 -9.80
N GLU A 119 0.36 -6.08 -11.10
CA GLU A 119 1.17 -5.05 -11.73
C GLU A 119 0.33 -3.80 -12.01
N ALA A 120 0.75 -2.68 -11.47
CA ALA A 120 0.02 -1.42 -11.52
C ALA A 120 0.61 -0.47 -12.55
N SER A 121 -0.26 0.18 -13.31
CA SER A 121 0.06 1.30 -14.19
C SER A 121 -0.68 2.54 -13.69
N ILE A 122 0.07 3.58 -13.37
CA ILE A 122 -0.43 4.86 -12.88
C ILE A 122 -0.11 5.92 -13.93
N SER A 123 -1.14 6.39 -14.61
CA SER A 123 -1.00 7.34 -15.73
C SER A 123 -1.64 8.67 -15.40
N PHE A 124 -0.84 9.73 -15.30
CA PHE A 124 -1.31 11.09 -15.11
C PHE A 124 -1.61 11.73 -16.45
N THR A 125 -2.83 12.17 -16.63
CA THR A 125 -3.24 12.96 -17.81
C THR A 125 -3.03 14.43 -17.49
N ALA A 126 -1.83 14.91 -17.70
CA ALA A 126 -1.52 16.33 -17.59
C ALA A 126 -1.69 17.02 -18.94
N ASN A 127 -1.83 18.35 -18.93
CA ASN A 127 -1.96 19.15 -20.15
C ASN A 127 -0.74 19.08 -21.08
N TYR A 128 0.28 18.34 -20.74
CA TYR A 128 1.57 18.29 -21.45
C TYR A 128 1.81 16.98 -22.17
N ALA A 129 1.42 15.87 -21.58
CA ALA A 129 1.54 14.51 -22.12
C ALA A 129 1.03 13.51 -21.08
N ASN A 130 0.80 12.29 -21.50
CA ASN A 130 0.55 11.19 -20.56
C ASN A 130 1.85 10.81 -19.87
N HIS A 131 1.90 10.98 -18.58
CA HIS A 131 3.05 10.63 -17.76
C HIS A 131 2.74 9.38 -16.96
N LEU A 132 3.56 8.35 -17.14
CA LEU A 132 3.48 7.13 -16.36
C LEU A 132 4.41 7.22 -15.16
N LEU A 133 3.91 6.83 -14.00
CA LEU A 133 4.74 6.70 -12.81
C LEU A 133 5.72 5.55 -12.99
N SER A 134 6.97 5.77 -12.61
CA SER A 134 8.05 4.80 -12.79
C SER A 134 9.12 4.98 -11.72
N ILE A 135 9.95 3.97 -11.53
CA ILE A 135 11.19 4.08 -10.75
C ILE A 135 12.34 3.98 -11.75
N ASP A 136 13.23 4.96 -11.74
CA ASP A 136 14.36 5.04 -12.67
C ASP A 136 15.54 4.15 -12.26
N ASP A 137 16.56 4.11 -13.10
CA ASP A 137 17.77 3.29 -12.89
C ASP A 137 18.60 3.75 -11.67
N GLN A 138 18.34 4.95 -11.17
CA GLN A 138 18.98 5.49 -9.97
C GLN A 138 18.14 5.26 -8.72
N ASN A 139 17.04 4.52 -8.84
CA ASN A 139 16.10 4.24 -7.77
C ASN A 139 15.34 5.47 -7.26
N TYR A 140 14.96 6.38 -8.14
CA TYR A 140 14.05 7.46 -7.83
C TYR A 140 12.68 7.20 -8.44
N LEU A 141 11.64 7.52 -7.70
CA LEU A 141 10.30 7.63 -8.26
C LEU A 141 10.24 8.84 -9.18
N THR A 142 9.81 8.62 -10.39
CA THR A 142 9.78 9.63 -11.44
C THR A 142 8.54 9.46 -12.32
N SER A 143 8.34 10.36 -13.25
CA SER A 143 7.34 10.21 -14.30
C SER A 143 8.02 10.12 -15.66
N VAL A 144 7.57 9.20 -16.48
CA VAL A 144 8.09 9.00 -17.82
C VAL A 144 6.98 9.13 -18.86
N VAL A 145 7.34 9.67 -20.02
CA VAL A 145 6.44 9.77 -21.20
C VAL A 145 6.55 8.49 -22.05
N SER A 146 7.44 7.59 -21.67
CA SER A 146 7.71 6.34 -22.38
C SER A 146 6.57 5.34 -22.26
N SER A 147 6.45 4.49 -23.28
CA SER A 147 5.53 3.35 -23.25
C SER A 147 5.98 2.19 -22.37
N ASN A 148 7.20 2.24 -21.83
CA ASN A 148 7.77 1.18 -21.00
C ASN A 148 8.23 1.72 -19.63
N PRO A 149 7.30 2.03 -18.71
CA PRO A 149 7.67 2.35 -17.33
C PRO A 149 8.17 1.09 -16.61
N SER A 150 8.94 1.29 -15.57
CA SER A 150 9.24 0.18 -14.64
C SER A 150 7.96 -0.35 -14.02
N ALA A 151 7.89 -1.67 -13.85
CA ALA A 151 6.75 -2.30 -13.20
C ALA A 151 6.59 -1.77 -11.76
N LEU A 152 5.38 -1.41 -11.41
CA LEU A 152 4.99 -0.98 -10.08
C LEU A 152 3.92 -1.91 -9.53
N ARG A 153 3.79 -1.93 -8.22
CA ARG A 153 2.75 -2.66 -7.50
C ARG A 153 2.16 -1.80 -6.40
N ILE A 154 0.87 -1.96 -6.18
CA ILE A 154 0.18 -1.31 -5.06
C ILE A 154 -0.05 -2.36 -3.98
N TYR A 155 0.32 -2.03 -2.77
CA TYR A 155 0.06 -2.84 -1.59
C TYR A 155 -0.84 -2.06 -0.65
N LYS A 156 -1.90 -2.69 -0.20
CA LYS A 156 -2.89 -2.12 0.71
C LYS A 156 -2.60 -2.57 2.14
N LYS A 157 -2.69 -1.64 3.07
CA LYS A 157 -2.49 -1.92 4.49
C LYS A 157 -3.46 -2.97 4.98
N ASN A 158 -2.92 -3.97 5.63
CA ASN A 158 -3.74 -4.96 6.31
C ASN A 158 -4.43 -4.30 7.49
N VAL A 159 -5.75 -4.29 7.46
CA VAL A 159 -6.52 -3.98 8.66
C VAL A 159 -6.15 -5.04 9.68
N ALA A 160 -5.81 -4.62 10.88
CA ALA A 160 -5.33 -5.52 11.92
C ALA A 160 -6.40 -6.56 12.26
N ALA A 161 -6.35 -7.67 11.57
CA ALA A 161 -7.15 -8.85 11.91
C ALA A 161 -6.78 -9.41 13.30
N GLY A 162 -5.71 -8.91 13.89
CA GLY A 162 -5.31 -9.30 15.24
C GLY A 162 -6.35 -9.04 16.31
N ILE A 163 -7.28 -8.16 16.05
CA ILE A 163 -8.41 -7.90 16.92
C ILE A 163 -9.37 -9.09 16.94
N ASP A 164 -9.42 -9.85 15.89
CA ASP A 164 -10.29 -11.02 15.81
C ASP A 164 -9.93 -12.11 16.80
N GLY A 165 -8.69 -12.18 17.19
CA GLY A 165 -8.26 -13.09 18.23
C GLY A 165 -8.98 -12.89 19.56
N THR A 166 -9.45 -11.69 19.83
CA THR A 166 -10.17 -11.39 21.06
C THR A 166 -11.60 -11.89 21.06
N THR A 167 -12.21 -12.05 19.89
CA THR A 167 -13.57 -12.53 19.79
C THR A 167 -13.70 -14.03 20.03
N VAL A 168 -12.63 -14.76 19.93
CA VAL A 168 -12.60 -16.20 20.20
C VAL A 168 -12.77 -16.52 21.67
N ALA A 169 -12.25 -15.69 22.54
CA ALA A 169 -12.31 -15.93 23.97
C ALA A 169 -13.73 -16.07 24.53
N PRO A 170 -14.70 -15.27 24.14
CA PRO A 170 -16.08 -15.45 24.62
C PRO A 170 -16.67 -16.80 24.25
N GLU A 171 -16.35 -17.33 23.11
CA GLU A 171 -16.86 -18.63 22.70
C GLU A 171 -16.33 -19.75 23.56
N GLN A 172 -15.08 -19.68 23.91
CA GLN A 172 -14.49 -20.66 24.83
C GLN A 172 -15.15 -20.64 26.20
N GLN A 173 -15.47 -19.48 26.69
CA GLN A 173 -16.16 -19.36 27.94
C GLN A 173 -17.55 -19.98 27.90
N SER A 174 -18.23 -19.85 26.79
CA SER A 174 -19.52 -20.48 26.64
C SER A 174 -19.44 -21.99 26.71
N ALA A 175 -18.43 -22.56 26.12
CA ALA A 175 -18.21 -23.99 26.18
C ALA A 175 -17.96 -24.48 27.61
N GLU A 176 -17.22 -23.75 28.36
CA GLU A 176 -16.98 -24.09 29.75
C GLU A 176 -18.24 -24.07 30.58
N LYS A 177 -19.08 -23.11 30.38
CA LYS A 177 -20.35 -23.05 31.07
C LYS A 177 -21.18 -24.29 30.89
N VAL A 178 -21.22 -24.75 29.67
CA VAL A 178 -21.99 -25.94 29.37
C VAL A 178 -21.49 -27.13 30.15
N VAL A 179 -20.18 -27.25 30.25
CA VAL A 179 -19.57 -28.40 30.89
C VAL A 179 -19.97 -28.50 32.34
N TYR A 180 -19.92 -27.42 33.10
CA TYR A 180 -20.17 -27.55 34.50
C TYR A 180 -21.67 -27.52 34.86
N ASN A 181 -22.51 -27.14 33.96
CA ASN A 181 -23.95 -27.27 34.19
C ASN A 181 -24.40 -28.71 34.31
N LEU A 182 -23.71 -29.59 33.73
CA LEU A 182 -24.05 -30.99 33.79
C LEU A 182 -23.93 -31.55 35.17
N GLN A 183 -23.12 -30.94 35.99
CA GLN A 183 -22.94 -31.42 37.32
C GLN A 183 -24.04 -31.06 38.24
N GLY A 184 -24.70 -30.04 37.85
CA GLY A 184 -25.73 -29.52 38.71
C GLY A 184 -26.82 -30.47 38.95
N GLN A 185 -26.83 -31.52 38.23
CA GLN A 185 -27.84 -32.37 38.52
C GLN A 185 -27.96 -33.06 39.48
#